data_b4e539293792eede895e4bc7281f2fad
#
_entry.id   b4e539293792eede895e4bc7281f2fad
#
_cell.length_a   1.000
_cell.length_b   1.000
_cell.length_c   1.000
_cell.angle_alpha   90.00
_cell.angle_beta   90.00
_cell.angle_gamma   90.00
#
_symmetry.space_group_name_H-M   'P 1'
#
loop_
_entity.id
_entity.type
_entity.pdbx_description
1 polymer ?
#
loop_
_entity_poly.entity_id
_entity_poly.type
_entity_poly.pdbx_seq_one_letter_code
_entity_poly.pdbx_strand_id
1 'polypeptide(L)'
;MTKNNIILQHFDGELRELDKLSMANIQEYAQMVGAEYRLITGKPFSPVLTAPCQKLQMIQPEFDRYDDVLMLDIDMFAPKDMKINIFNEPGVGMYHTTQKMLHRKIVQQYPLLASNNYPYWGGAIYKMGKSLRVALRSADTMSKEWMNRFNKPYHFEDEGIFHVLAIRAGVNWRGTFLDPKWCQCSFLPNPQDAGFIHVRTKITPQGPKREKMENYQALVDAGIL
;
A
#
# COMPACT_ATOMS: atom_id res chain seq x y z
N MET A 1 -17.52 -16.48 13.64
CA MET A 1 -16.09 -16.86 13.51
C MET A 1 -15.29 -15.58 13.47
N THR A 2 -14.24 -15.46 14.27
CA THR A 2 -13.30 -14.33 14.19
C THR A 2 -12.51 -14.47 12.88
N LYS A 3 -12.44 -13.38 12.11
CA LYS A 3 -11.62 -13.35 10.88
C LYS A 3 -10.14 -13.51 11.21
N ASN A 4 -9.45 -14.32 10.42
CA ASN A 4 -8.00 -14.47 10.50
C ASN A 4 -7.35 -13.48 9.54
N ASN A 5 -6.76 -12.40 10.06
CA ASN A 5 -6.20 -11.30 9.27
C ASN A 5 -4.69 -11.17 9.53
N ILE A 6 -3.97 -10.62 8.55
CA ILE A 6 -2.54 -10.32 8.68
C ILE A 6 -2.23 -8.92 8.12
N ILE A 7 -1.32 -8.22 8.79
CA ILE A 7 -0.71 -6.98 8.32
C ILE A 7 0.72 -7.26 7.89
N LEU A 8 1.05 -6.84 6.69
CA LEU A 8 2.36 -6.99 6.08
C LEU A 8 2.99 -5.62 5.87
N GLN A 9 4.29 -5.52 6.13
CA GLN A 9 5.15 -4.46 5.61
C GLN A 9 6.28 -5.11 4.82
N HIS A 10 6.83 -4.39 3.85
CA HIS A 10 7.98 -4.88 3.07
C HIS A 10 9.15 -3.91 3.16
N PHE A 11 10.36 -4.47 3.24
CA PHE A 11 11.60 -3.71 3.20
C PHE A 11 12.72 -4.50 2.50
N ASP A 12 13.50 -3.80 1.68
CA ASP A 12 14.70 -4.34 1.03
C ASP A 12 15.90 -3.45 1.39
N GLY A 13 16.90 -4.02 2.09
CA GLY A 13 18.09 -3.33 2.56
C GLY A 13 18.23 -3.26 4.08
N GLU A 14 18.95 -2.27 4.60
CA GLU A 14 19.09 -2.00 6.03
C GLU A 14 17.98 -1.11 6.56
N LEU A 15 17.32 -1.55 7.64
CA LEU A 15 16.26 -0.80 8.31
C LEU A 15 16.82 0.45 9.00
N ARG A 16 16.30 1.61 8.61
CA ARG A 16 16.57 2.88 9.26
C ARG A 16 15.74 3.03 10.54
N GLU A 17 16.03 4.04 11.33
CA GLU A 17 15.30 4.32 12.57
C GLU A 17 13.81 4.49 12.33
N LEU A 18 13.41 5.31 11.35
CA LEU A 18 12.00 5.53 11.02
C LEU A 18 11.29 4.23 10.63
N ASP A 19 11.96 3.34 9.90
CA ASP A 19 11.41 2.05 9.48
C ASP A 19 11.12 1.17 10.72
N LYS A 20 12.02 1.14 11.70
CA LYS A 20 11.85 0.42 12.96
C LYS A 20 10.71 0.99 13.82
N LEU A 21 10.61 2.32 13.88
CA LEU A 21 9.50 3.01 14.57
C LEU A 21 8.14 2.68 13.93
N SER A 22 8.07 2.69 12.60
CA SER A 22 6.85 2.29 11.89
C SER A 22 6.48 0.83 12.15
N MET A 23 7.46 -0.07 12.09
CA MET A 23 7.23 -1.49 12.40
C MET A 23 6.65 -1.69 13.80
N ALA A 24 7.22 -1.04 14.81
CA ALA A 24 6.71 -1.12 16.19
C ALA A 24 5.28 -0.60 16.31
N ASN A 25 5.00 0.57 15.73
CA ASN A 25 3.68 1.18 15.73
C ASN A 25 2.63 0.30 15.02
N ILE A 26 2.94 -0.23 13.83
CA ILE A 26 2.02 -1.09 13.07
C ILE A 26 1.85 -2.45 13.75
N GLN A 27 2.85 -2.94 14.46
CA GLN A 27 2.74 -4.18 15.27
C GLN A 27 1.78 -3.98 16.44
N GLU A 28 1.83 -2.84 17.13
CA GLU A 28 0.85 -2.47 18.17
C GLU A 28 -0.56 -2.37 17.60
N TYR A 29 -0.71 -1.71 16.44
CA TYR A 29 -2.00 -1.65 15.74
C TYR A 29 -2.51 -3.05 15.36
N ALA A 30 -1.64 -3.94 14.86
CA ALA A 30 -2.01 -5.32 14.54
C ALA A 30 -2.55 -6.07 15.76
N GLN A 31 -1.89 -5.92 16.91
CA GLN A 31 -2.37 -6.49 18.18
C GLN A 31 -3.75 -5.94 18.58
N MET A 32 -3.94 -4.64 18.47
CA MET A 32 -5.22 -3.97 18.78
C MET A 32 -6.38 -4.49 17.93
N VAL A 33 -6.14 -4.76 16.62
CA VAL A 33 -7.19 -5.27 15.71
C VAL A 33 -7.28 -6.80 15.66
N GLY A 34 -6.46 -7.51 16.44
CA GLY A 34 -6.42 -8.97 16.47
C GLY A 34 -5.89 -9.61 15.18
N ALA A 35 -4.94 -8.96 14.51
CA ALA A 35 -4.30 -9.46 13.31
C ALA A 35 -2.87 -9.94 13.59
N GLU A 36 -2.38 -10.90 12.80
CA GLU A 36 -0.95 -11.21 12.76
C GLU A 36 -0.18 -10.04 12.10
N TYR A 37 1.10 -9.90 12.44
CA TYR A 37 2.02 -8.96 11.80
C TYR A 37 3.22 -9.70 11.23
N ARG A 38 3.67 -9.32 10.02
CA ARG A 38 4.89 -9.85 9.43
C ARG A 38 5.61 -8.79 8.59
N LEU A 39 6.92 -8.64 8.84
CA LEU A 39 7.82 -7.96 7.91
C LEU A 39 8.27 -8.94 6.83
N ILE A 40 8.11 -8.55 5.59
CA ILE A 40 8.67 -9.23 4.42
C ILE A 40 9.99 -8.53 4.08
N THR A 41 11.07 -9.29 3.94
CA THR A 41 12.40 -8.73 3.66
C THR A 41 12.96 -9.19 2.33
N GLY A 42 13.80 -8.36 1.72
CA GLY A 42 14.46 -8.66 0.46
C GLY A 42 13.51 -8.71 -0.73
N LYS A 43 13.76 -9.62 -1.67
CA LYS A 43 13.02 -9.72 -2.94
C LYS A 43 12.32 -11.07 -3.14
N PRO A 44 11.37 -11.47 -2.26
CA PRO A 44 10.77 -12.80 -2.31
C PRO A 44 9.82 -12.99 -3.50
N PHE A 45 9.15 -11.93 -3.99
CA PHE A 45 8.25 -12.05 -5.13
C PHE A 45 8.99 -12.24 -6.44
N SER A 46 10.02 -11.40 -6.68
CA SER A 46 10.84 -11.51 -7.89
C SER A 46 12.16 -10.75 -7.72
N PRO A 47 13.31 -11.43 -7.90
CA PRO A 47 14.63 -10.80 -7.69
C PRO A 47 14.94 -9.71 -8.72
N VAL A 48 14.27 -9.71 -9.89
CA VAL A 48 14.51 -8.76 -10.98
C VAL A 48 13.64 -7.51 -10.90
N LEU A 49 12.64 -7.48 -10.01
CA LEU A 49 11.76 -6.34 -9.86
C LEU A 49 12.24 -5.40 -8.74
N THR A 50 11.81 -4.15 -8.78
CA THR A 50 12.11 -3.14 -7.75
C THR A 50 11.50 -3.51 -6.39
N ALA A 51 11.97 -2.85 -5.33
CA ALA A 51 11.47 -3.07 -3.97
C ALA A 51 9.94 -2.85 -3.84
N PRO A 52 9.32 -1.79 -4.40
CA PRO A 52 7.87 -1.64 -4.36
C PRO A 52 7.10 -2.83 -4.94
N CYS A 53 7.59 -3.44 -6.01
CA CYS A 53 6.94 -4.60 -6.63
C CYS A 53 6.92 -5.85 -5.73
N GLN A 54 7.73 -5.90 -4.68
CA GLN A 54 7.73 -7.04 -3.75
C GLN A 54 6.43 -7.11 -2.92
N LYS A 55 5.64 -6.04 -2.87
CA LYS A 55 4.30 -6.05 -2.27
C LYS A 55 3.35 -7.04 -2.93
N LEU A 56 3.61 -7.42 -4.19
CA LEU A 56 2.86 -8.48 -4.85
C LEU A 56 3.02 -9.85 -4.16
N GLN A 57 3.98 -9.99 -3.24
CA GLN A 57 4.06 -11.18 -2.39
C GLN A 57 2.75 -11.43 -1.62
N MET A 58 2.00 -10.37 -1.28
CA MET A 58 0.72 -10.49 -0.55
C MET A 58 -0.34 -11.37 -1.26
N ILE A 59 -0.26 -11.54 -2.58
CA ILE A 59 -1.22 -12.38 -3.31
C ILE A 59 -0.75 -13.84 -3.44
N GLN A 60 0.40 -14.22 -2.89
CA GLN A 60 0.94 -15.58 -3.01
C GLN A 60 0.20 -16.59 -2.12
N PRO A 61 0.24 -17.89 -2.47
CA PRO A 61 -0.51 -18.95 -1.77
C PRO A 61 -0.24 -19.05 -0.27
N GLU A 62 0.94 -18.67 0.19
CA GLU A 62 1.29 -18.70 1.62
C GLU A 62 0.35 -17.88 2.51
N PHE A 63 -0.34 -16.87 1.91
CA PHE A 63 -1.30 -16.02 2.62
C PHE A 63 -2.76 -16.50 2.47
N ASP A 64 -3.04 -17.62 1.79
CA ASP A 64 -4.41 -18.10 1.57
C ASP A 64 -5.12 -18.57 2.84
N ARG A 65 -4.38 -18.77 3.93
CA ARG A 65 -4.95 -19.06 5.25
C ARG A 65 -5.63 -17.86 5.92
N TYR A 66 -5.34 -16.61 5.43
CA TYR A 66 -5.92 -15.39 5.98
C TYR A 66 -7.14 -14.95 5.17
N ASP A 67 -8.16 -14.47 5.87
CA ASP A 67 -9.35 -13.89 5.25
C ASP A 67 -9.00 -12.59 4.52
N ASP A 68 -8.33 -11.67 5.22
CA ASP A 68 -7.84 -10.41 4.66
C ASP A 68 -6.33 -10.25 4.90
N VAL A 69 -5.65 -9.69 3.92
CA VAL A 69 -4.25 -9.25 4.00
C VAL A 69 -4.19 -7.75 3.80
N LEU A 70 -3.57 -7.04 4.74
CA LEU A 70 -3.24 -5.62 4.63
C LEU A 70 -1.75 -5.49 4.36
N MET A 71 -1.37 -4.85 3.27
CA MET A 71 0.00 -4.48 2.93
C MET A 71 0.17 -2.98 3.10
N LEU A 72 1.14 -2.55 3.88
CA LEU A 72 1.47 -1.15 4.15
C LEU A 72 2.91 -0.84 3.74
N ASP A 73 3.15 0.39 3.27
CA ASP A 73 4.51 0.90 3.15
C ASP A 73 5.20 0.95 4.52
N ILE A 74 6.53 0.82 4.53
CA ILE A 74 7.34 0.77 5.76
C ILE A 74 7.39 2.12 6.52
N ASP A 75 6.82 3.16 5.98
CA ASP A 75 6.73 4.51 6.55
C ASP A 75 5.28 4.94 6.83
N MET A 76 4.41 3.97 7.03
CA MET A 76 3.02 4.16 7.47
C MET A 76 2.93 4.03 8.99
N PHE A 77 2.09 4.87 9.61
CA PHE A 77 1.86 4.89 11.05
C PHE A 77 0.38 4.97 11.38
N ALA A 78 -0.06 4.22 12.37
CA ALA A 78 -1.37 4.40 13.00
C ALA A 78 -1.28 5.55 14.02
N PRO A 79 -2.23 6.51 14.06
CA PRO A 79 -2.31 7.51 15.12
C PRO A 79 -2.43 6.86 16.51
N LYS A 80 -1.88 7.53 17.55
CA LYS A 80 -1.79 7.03 18.93
C LYS A 80 -3.11 6.52 19.51
N ASP A 81 -4.22 7.20 19.23
CA ASP A 81 -5.54 6.84 19.77
C ASP A 81 -6.42 6.09 18.75
N MET A 82 -5.81 5.49 17.74
CA MET A 82 -6.50 4.74 16.72
C MET A 82 -7.26 3.55 17.33
N LYS A 83 -8.59 3.52 17.11
CA LYS A 83 -9.46 2.42 17.56
C LYS A 83 -10.23 1.74 16.43
N ILE A 84 -10.06 2.25 15.20
CA ILE A 84 -10.82 1.74 14.05
C ILE A 84 -10.09 0.55 13.46
N ASN A 85 -10.84 -0.53 13.23
CA ASN A 85 -10.30 -1.72 12.58
C ASN A 85 -10.51 -1.62 11.07
N ILE A 86 -9.42 -1.45 10.30
CA ILE A 86 -9.47 -1.35 8.84
C ILE A 86 -10.09 -2.59 8.16
N PHE A 87 -10.00 -3.76 8.79
CA PHE A 87 -10.58 -4.98 8.22
C PHE A 87 -12.11 -4.98 8.21
N ASN A 88 -12.76 -4.07 8.92
CA ASN A 88 -14.20 -3.84 8.88
C ASN A 88 -14.63 -2.81 7.83
N GLU A 89 -13.67 -2.09 7.23
CA GLU A 89 -13.93 -1.05 6.25
C GLU A 89 -14.00 -1.62 4.83
N PRO A 90 -14.83 -1.09 3.94
CA PRO A 90 -14.81 -1.47 2.53
C PRO A 90 -13.57 -0.91 1.81
N GLY A 91 -13.25 -1.49 0.65
CA GLY A 91 -12.20 -0.99 -0.23
C GLY A 91 -10.92 -1.82 -0.18
N VAL A 92 -10.08 -1.60 -1.18
CA VAL A 92 -8.83 -2.34 -1.44
C VAL A 92 -7.62 -1.41 -1.37
N GLY A 93 -7.64 -0.29 -2.06
CA GLY A 93 -6.51 0.64 -2.14
C GLY A 93 -6.97 2.07 -2.35
N MET A 94 -6.02 2.99 -2.38
CA MET A 94 -6.28 4.42 -2.49
C MET A 94 -6.59 4.85 -3.92
N TYR A 95 -7.44 5.86 -4.06
CA TYR A 95 -7.63 6.57 -5.32
C TYR A 95 -7.86 8.04 -5.07
N HIS A 96 -6.84 8.84 -5.25
CA HIS A 96 -6.92 10.30 -5.08
C HIS A 96 -6.31 11.00 -6.31
N THR A 97 -6.16 12.32 -6.27
CA THR A 97 -5.72 13.11 -7.44
C THR A 97 -4.42 12.62 -8.06
N THR A 98 -3.43 12.24 -7.25
CA THR A 98 -2.15 11.72 -7.75
C THR A 98 -2.32 10.40 -8.50
N GLN A 99 -3.06 9.44 -7.95
CA GLN A 99 -3.36 8.18 -8.63
C GLN A 99 -4.16 8.40 -9.92
N LYS A 100 -5.06 9.37 -9.93
CA LYS A 100 -5.78 9.77 -11.16
C LYS A 100 -4.85 10.23 -12.26
N MET A 101 -3.84 11.02 -11.93
CA MET A 101 -2.84 11.48 -12.89
C MET A 101 -1.96 10.32 -13.39
N LEU A 102 -1.52 9.44 -12.48
CA LEU A 102 -0.72 8.26 -12.81
C LEU A 102 -1.53 7.29 -13.68
N HIS A 103 -2.79 7.04 -13.34
CA HIS A 103 -3.68 6.20 -14.12
C HIS A 103 -3.83 6.71 -15.58
N ARG A 104 -4.04 8.00 -15.76
CA ARG A 104 -4.09 8.59 -17.12
C ARG A 104 -2.78 8.40 -17.88
N LYS A 105 -1.64 8.58 -17.22
CA LYS A 105 -0.33 8.37 -17.84
C LYS A 105 -0.11 6.91 -18.27
N ILE A 106 -0.46 5.95 -17.40
CA ILE A 106 -0.28 4.53 -17.73
C ILE A 106 -1.19 4.11 -18.88
N VAL A 107 -2.44 4.60 -18.96
CA VAL A 107 -3.35 4.33 -20.09
C VAL A 107 -2.81 4.91 -21.39
N GLN A 108 -2.25 6.11 -21.36
CA GLN A 108 -1.63 6.74 -22.52
C GLN A 108 -0.37 5.98 -22.99
N GLN A 109 0.46 5.56 -22.06
CA GLN A 109 1.73 4.91 -22.36
C GLN A 109 1.58 3.44 -22.72
N TYR A 110 0.58 2.75 -22.16
CA TYR A 110 0.36 1.30 -22.31
C TYR A 110 -1.11 0.98 -22.65
N PRO A 111 -1.66 1.50 -23.77
CA PRO A 111 -3.09 1.38 -24.07
C PRO A 111 -3.56 -0.06 -24.29
N LEU A 112 -2.64 -1.00 -24.57
CA LEU A 112 -2.95 -2.42 -24.69
C LEU A 112 -2.98 -3.18 -23.37
N LEU A 113 -2.43 -2.59 -22.30
CA LEU A 113 -2.32 -3.21 -20.99
C LEU A 113 -3.14 -2.49 -19.92
N ALA A 114 -3.41 -1.19 -20.09
CA ALA A 114 -4.07 -0.34 -19.12
C ALA A 114 -5.40 0.20 -19.65
N SER A 115 -6.36 0.46 -18.76
CA SER A 115 -7.70 0.93 -19.12
C SER A 115 -8.30 1.79 -18.00
N ASN A 116 -9.05 2.85 -18.39
CA ASN A 116 -9.79 3.70 -17.44
C ASN A 116 -11.00 3.00 -16.78
N ASN A 117 -11.38 1.81 -17.24
CA ASN A 117 -12.54 1.07 -16.74
C ASN A 117 -12.22 0.14 -15.57
N TYR A 118 -10.98 0.12 -15.11
CA TYR A 118 -10.51 -0.77 -14.06
C TYR A 118 -9.82 0.00 -12.94
N PRO A 119 -9.75 -0.56 -11.72
CA PRO A 119 -9.13 0.15 -10.62
C PRO A 119 -7.63 0.37 -10.84
N TYR A 120 -7.15 1.53 -10.40
CA TYR A 120 -5.73 1.83 -10.24
C TYR A 120 -5.51 2.24 -8.78
N TRP A 121 -4.97 1.33 -7.98
CA TRP A 121 -4.78 1.53 -6.56
C TRP A 121 -3.42 2.16 -6.28
N GLY A 122 -3.39 3.14 -5.37
CA GLY A 122 -2.15 3.75 -4.90
C GLY A 122 -1.33 2.81 -4.01
N GLY A 123 -0.01 2.86 -4.17
CA GLY A 123 0.92 1.86 -3.66
C GLY A 123 1.17 1.83 -2.15
N ALA A 124 0.77 2.85 -1.41
CA ALA A 124 1.09 2.92 0.02
C ALA A 124 0.31 1.92 0.89
N ILE A 125 -0.86 1.49 0.43
CA ILE A 125 -1.76 0.60 1.17
C ILE A 125 -2.60 -0.26 0.22
N TYR A 126 -2.63 -1.56 0.51
CA TYR A 126 -3.52 -2.52 -0.14
C TYR A 126 -4.16 -3.42 0.91
N LYS A 127 -5.50 -3.51 0.92
CA LYS A 127 -6.25 -4.46 1.72
C LYS A 127 -7.03 -5.41 0.82
N MET A 128 -6.69 -6.68 0.82
CA MET A 128 -7.25 -7.65 -0.11
C MET A 128 -7.80 -8.88 0.60
N GLY A 129 -9.08 -9.14 0.39
CA GLY A 129 -9.71 -10.40 0.77
C GLY A 129 -9.18 -11.59 -0.04
N LYS A 130 -9.32 -12.78 0.48
CA LYS A 130 -8.81 -14.03 -0.13
C LYS A 130 -9.27 -14.20 -1.58
N SER A 131 -10.54 -14.00 -1.88
CA SER A 131 -11.09 -14.17 -3.23
C SER A 131 -10.42 -13.25 -4.25
N LEU A 132 -10.16 -11.98 -3.90
CA LEU A 132 -9.47 -11.04 -4.76
C LEU A 132 -8.00 -11.46 -4.98
N ARG A 133 -7.28 -11.85 -3.91
CA ARG A 133 -5.89 -12.32 -4.03
C ARG A 133 -5.77 -13.52 -4.97
N VAL A 134 -6.67 -14.49 -4.82
CA VAL A 134 -6.72 -15.67 -5.71
C VAL A 134 -7.01 -15.26 -7.16
N ALA A 135 -7.96 -14.36 -7.40
CA ALA A 135 -8.30 -13.89 -8.74
C ALA A 135 -7.11 -13.16 -9.40
N LEU A 136 -6.45 -12.25 -8.68
CA LEU A 136 -5.28 -11.52 -9.19
C LEU A 136 -4.11 -12.48 -9.50
N ARG A 137 -3.84 -13.44 -8.62
CA ARG A 137 -2.80 -14.46 -8.83
C ARG A 137 -3.10 -15.34 -10.03
N SER A 138 -4.34 -15.79 -10.19
CA SER A 138 -4.78 -16.61 -11.34
C SER A 138 -4.73 -15.83 -12.65
N ALA A 139 -4.85 -14.51 -12.61
CA ALA A 139 -4.72 -13.65 -13.78
C ALA A 139 -3.25 -13.46 -14.22
N ASP A 140 -2.28 -13.79 -13.37
CA ASP A 140 -0.85 -13.73 -13.67
C ASP A 140 -0.38 -15.01 -14.40
N THR A 141 -0.99 -15.26 -15.56
CA THR A 141 -0.72 -16.48 -16.37
C THR A 141 0.44 -16.31 -17.35
N MET A 142 1.04 -15.14 -17.44
CA MET A 142 2.12 -14.83 -18.38
C MET A 142 3.49 -14.85 -17.71
N SER A 143 4.54 -14.98 -18.54
CA SER A 143 5.90 -14.75 -18.07
C SER A 143 5.97 -13.36 -17.40
N LYS A 144 6.76 -13.22 -16.32
CA LYS A 144 6.87 -11.94 -15.59
C LYS A 144 7.57 -10.82 -16.38
N GLU A 145 7.93 -11.08 -17.64
CA GLU A 145 8.53 -10.09 -18.53
C GLU A 145 7.68 -8.83 -18.73
N TRP A 146 6.34 -8.99 -18.80
CA TRP A 146 5.47 -7.84 -18.92
C TRP A 146 5.55 -6.90 -17.70
N MET A 147 5.81 -7.43 -16.52
CA MET A 147 5.95 -6.63 -15.28
C MET A 147 7.17 -5.71 -15.35
N ASN A 148 8.24 -6.11 -16.05
CA ASN A 148 9.43 -5.27 -16.22
C ASN A 148 9.13 -3.94 -16.93
N ARG A 149 8.04 -3.85 -17.69
CA ARG A 149 7.61 -2.58 -18.30
C ARG A 149 7.22 -1.54 -17.27
N PHE A 150 6.76 -1.97 -16.10
CA PHE A 150 6.33 -1.10 -15.00
C PHE A 150 7.40 -0.97 -13.92
N ASN A 151 8.52 -1.67 -14.04
CA ASN A 151 9.62 -1.70 -13.10
C ASN A 151 10.49 -0.44 -13.21
N LYS A 152 9.87 0.74 -13.03
CA LYS A 152 10.54 2.04 -13.11
C LYS A 152 10.42 2.79 -11.80
N PRO A 153 11.53 3.35 -11.28
CA PRO A 153 11.48 4.16 -10.08
C PRO A 153 10.43 5.28 -10.21
N TYR A 154 9.58 5.42 -9.19
CA TYR A 154 8.60 6.49 -9.00
C TYR A 154 7.30 6.44 -9.81
N HIS A 155 7.11 5.51 -10.75
CA HIS A 155 5.86 5.43 -11.53
C HIS A 155 5.58 4.00 -11.99
N PHE A 156 4.34 3.58 -11.87
CA PHE A 156 3.77 2.35 -12.40
C PHE A 156 4.20 1.02 -11.75
N GLU A 157 5.19 0.97 -10.96
CA GLU A 157 5.76 -0.20 -10.28
C GLU A 157 4.68 -1.22 -9.84
N ASP A 158 4.50 -1.43 -8.54
CA ASP A 158 3.44 -2.27 -7.99
C ASP A 158 2.03 -1.81 -8.39
N GLU A 159 1.78 -0.50 -8.42
CA GLU A 159 0.50 0.10 -8.82
C GLU A 159 0.09 -0.30 -10.26
N GLY A 160 1.04 -0.18 -11.19
CA GLY A 160 0.81 -0.55 -12.60
C GLY A 160 0.62 -2.05 -12.78
N ILE A 161 1.36 -2.87 -12.05
CA ILE A 161 1.22 -4.32 -12.11
C ILE A 161 -0.14 -4.75 -11.55
N PHE A 162 -0.54 -4.26 -10.37
CA PHE A 162 -1.86 -4.55 -9.82
C PHE A 162 -3.00 -4.09 -10.74
N HIS A 163 -2.84 -2.93 -11.40
CA HIS A 163 -3.82 -2.47 -12.37
C HIS A 163 -4.00 -3.46 -13.54
N VAL A 164 -2.91 -3.95 -14.15
CA VAL A 164 -2.98 -4.95 -15.22
C VAL A 164 -3.58 -6.27 -14.73
N LEU A 165 -3.21 -6.72 -13.53
CA LEU A 165 -3.81 -7.91 -12.92
C LEU A 165 -5.32 -7.72 -12.68
N ALA A 166 -5.74 -6.54 -12.22
CA ALA A 166 -7.15 -6.21 -12.03
C ALA A 166 -7.95 -6.25 -13.34
N ILE A 167 -7.38 -5.73 -14.44
CA ILE A 167 -7.98 -5.83 -15.78
C ILE A 167 -8.21 -7.30 -16.15
N ARG A 168 -7.17 -8.12 -16.05
CA ARG A 168 -7.22 -9.52 -16.43
C ARG A 168 -8.14 -10.37 -15.57
N ALA A 169 -8.23 -10.02 -14.28
CA ALA A 169 -9.13 -10.66 -13.34
C ALA A 169 -10.58 -10.15 -13.45
N GLY A 170 -10.86 -9.15 -14.32
CA GLY A 170 -12.19 -8.58 -14.47
C GLY A 170 -12.68 -7.82 -13.24
N VAL A 171 -11.78 -7.24 -12.45
CA VAL A 171 -12.14 -6.54 -11.19
C VAL A 171 -12.90 -5.26 -11.51
N ASN A 172 -14.13 -5.15 -11.01
CA ASN A 172 -14.89 -3.91 -11.10
C ASN A 172 -14.24 -2.83 -10.20
N TRP A 173 -14.07 -1.62 -10.74
CA TRP A 173 -13.51 -0.50 -9.99
C TRP A 173 -14.42 0.02 -8.87
N ARG A 174 -15.74 -0.17 -8.99
CA ARG A 174 -16.72 0.32 -8.01
C ARG A 174 -16.55 -0.37 -6.66
N GLY A 175 -16.51 0.43 -5.60
CA GLY A 175 -16.39 -0.07 -4.21
C GLY A 175 -15.02 -0.64 -3.86
N THR A 176 -13.99 -0.48 -4.72
CA THR A 176 -12.63 -0.97 -4.43
C THR A 176 -11.71 0.10 -3.82
N PHE A 177 -12.20 1.32 -3.64
CA PHE A 177 -11.37 2.38 -3.05
C PHE A 177 -11.63 2.52 -1.57
N LEU A 178 -10.53 2.58 -0.81
CA LEU A 178 -10.55 2.93 0.60
C LEU A 178 -10.92 4.41 0.78
N ASP A 179 -11.52 4.73 1.92
CA ASP A 179 -11.70 6.12 2.34
C ASP A 179 -10.34 6.82 2.41
N PRO A 180 -10.21 8.06 1.91
CA PRO A 180 -8.94 8.82 1.92
C PRO A 180 -8.28 8.95 3.29
N LYS A 181 -9.02 8.86 4.39
CA LYS A 181 -8.45 8.85 5.75
C LYS A 181 -7.41 7.75 5.97
N TRP A 182 -7.51 6.62 5.23
CA TRP A 182 -6.62 5.47 5.40
C TRP A 182 -5.22 5.63 4.83
N CYS A 183 -4.93 6.75 4.17
CA CYS A 183 -3.57 7.07 3.72
C CYS A 183 -3.40 8.58 3.59
N GLN A 184 -3.26 9.28 4.71
CA GLN A 184 -3.01 10.71 4.71
C GLN A 184 -1.52 11.01 4.80
N CYS A 185 -1.04 11.96 4.01
CA CYS A 185 0.35 12.40 4.09
C CYS A 185 0.60 13.19 5.38
N SER A 186 1.75 13.00 6.01
CA SER A 186 2.19 13.63 7.27
C SER A 186 2.18 15.16 7.28
N PHE A 187 2.12 15.81 6.13
CA PHE A 187 2.10 17.27 5.99
C PHE A 187 0.75 17.83 5.53
N LEU A 188 -0.30 17.01 5.49
CA LEU A 188 -1.65 17.48 5.25
C LEU A 188 -2.27 18.04 6.54
N PRO A 189 -3.26 18.95 6.46
CA PRO A 189 -4.00 19.40 7.62
C PRO A 189 -4.78 18.24 8.24
N ASN A 190 -4.95 18.29 9.57
CA ASN A 190 -5.72 17.33 10.37
C ASN A 190 -5.23 15.87 10.30
N PRO A 191 -3.93 15.60 10.49
CA PRO A 191 -3.42 14.23 10.50
C PRO A 191 -4.00 13.37 11.66
N GLN A 192 -4.56 14.01 12.69
CA GLN A 192 -5.26 13.32 13.79
C GLN A 192 -6.51 12.57 13.34
N ASP A 193 -7.14 12.97 12.23
CA ASP A 193 -8.32 12.31 11.67
C ASP A 193 -7.96 11.17 10.71
N ALA A 194 -6.66 10.91 10.52
CA ALA A 194 -6.18 9.85 9.65
C ALA A 194 -6.48 8.46 10.22
N GLY A 195 -6.77 7.51 9.35
CA GLY A 195 -6.70 6.10 9.66
C GLY A 195 -5.26 5.61 9.72
N PHE A 196 -4.48 5.96 8.70
CA PHE A 196 -3.02 5.84 8.73
C PHE A 196 -2.37 7.11 8.19
N ILE A 197 -1.19 7.42 8.71
CA ILE A 197 -0.36 8.53 8.28
C ILE A 197 0.82 7.99 7.50
N HIS A 198 0.97 8.45 6.25
CA HIS A 198 2.14 8.15 5.43
C HIS A 198 3.19 9.24 5.66
N VAL A 199 4.25 8.91 6.39
CA VAL A 199 5.33 9.85 6.71
C VAL A 199 6.26 10.00 5.52
N ARG A 200 6.05 11.06 4.74
CA ARG A 200 6.78 11.36 3.51
C ARG A 200 7.70 12.56 3.68
N THR A 201 8.73 12.64 2.84
CA THR A 201 9.49 13.88 2.65
C THR A 201 8.55 14.95 2.12
N LYS A 202 8.49 16.10 2.79
CA LYS A 202 7.72 17.26 2.33
C LYS A 202 8.51 17.97 1.23
N ILE A 203 8.02 17.89 0.01
CA ILE A 203 8.51 18.68 -1.13
C ILE A 203 7.35 19.57 -1.55
N THR A 204 7.33 20.82 -1.12
CA THR A 204 6.37 21.81 -1.59
C THR A 204 7.12 22.99 -2.20
N PRO A 205 6.57 23.61 -3.26
CA PRO A 205 7.12 24.86 -3.79
C PRO A 205 7.10 25.99 -2.78
N GLN A 206 6.30 25.85 -1.71
CA GLN A 206 6.05 26.85 -0.68
C GLN A 206 6.51 26.29 0.68
N GLY A 207 7.73 26.56 1.05
CA GLY A 207 8.29 26.24 2.36
C GLY A 207 9.49 25.31 2.33
N PRO A 208 10.19 25.15 3.45
CA PRO A 208 11.40 24.33 3.52
C PRO A 208 11.08 22.87 3.27
N LYS A 209 11.98 22.18 2.54
CA LYS A 209 12.01 20.73 2.48
C LYS A 209 12.11 20.19 3.91
N ARG A 210 11.26 19.22 4.26
CA ARG A 210 11.37 18.49 5.53
C ARG A 210 11.60 17.02 5.22
N GLU A 211 12.61 16.46 5.86
CA GLU A 211 12.88 15.04 5.76
C GLU A 211 11.84 14.21 6.56
N LYS A 212 11.77 12.92 6.27
CA LYS A 212 10.78 12.03 6.90
C LYS A 212 10.86 12.04 8.43
N MET A 213 12.07 11.99 9.00
CA MET A 213 12.27 12.04 10.47
C MET A 213 11.78 13.33 11.09
N GLU A 214 12.00 14.48 10.44
CA GLU A 214 11.50 15.78 10.91
C GLU A 214 9.96 15.83 10.90
N ASN A 215 9.32 15.26 9.86
CA ASN A 215 7.86 15.14 9.80
C ASN A 215 7.32 14.17 10.86
N TYR A 216 8.01 13.05 11.10
CA TYR A 216 7.67 12.12 12.18
C TYR A 216 7.74 12.81 13.55
N GLN A 217 8.86 13.49 13.85
CA GLN A 217 9.03 14.18 15.12
C GLN A 217 7.95 15.25 15.33
N ALA A 218 7.59 16.00 14.29
CA ALA A 218 6.51 16.98 14.38
C ALA A 218 5.14 16.34 14.73
N LEU A 219 4.88 15.11 14.27
CA LEU A 219 3.67 14.38 14.65
C LEU A 219 3.71 13.89 16.10
N VAL A 220 4.89 13.44 16.56
CA VAL A 220 5.11 13.06 17.97
C VAL A 220 4.94 14.26 18.89
N ASP A 221 5.56 15.41 18.56
CA ASP A 221 5.48 16.66 19.33
C ASP A 221 4.04 17.18 19.41
N ALA A 222 3.23 16.91 18.38
CA ALA A 222 1.80 17.23 18.35
C ALA A 222 0.92 16.21 19.09
N GLY A 223 1.49 15.14 19.65
CA GLY A 223 0.77 14.07 20.33
C GLY A 223 -0.10 13.17 19.43
N ILE A 224 0.21 13.13 18.12
CA ILE A 224 -0.54 12.37 17.14
C ILE A 224 0.02 10.93 17.00
N LEU A 225 1.34 10.79 17.14
CA LEU A 225 2.06 9.51 17.15
C LEU A 225 2.69 9.22 18.50
#